data_95924f7d0fee1ef52b8c100aa7a43e7b
#
_entry.id   95924f7d0fee1ef52b8c100aa7a43e7b
#
_cell.length_a   1.000
_cell.length_b   1.000
_cell.length_c   1.000
_cell.angle_alpha   90.00
_cell.angle_beta   90.00
_cell.angle_gamma   90.00
#
_symmetry.space_group_name_H-M   'P 1'
#
loop_
_entity.id
_entity.type
_entity.pdbx_description
1 polymer ?
#
loop_
_entity_poly.entity_id
_entity_poly.type
_entity_poly.pdbx_seq_one_letter_code
_entity_poly.pdbx_strand_id
1 'polypeptide(L)'
;MAGTLRRGDIVTVSAPGDYGKPRPAIVVQSDWLTATDSVLMSLMTSTLVDAPLYRLLIEPSETNGLKAPSQIMIDKIVAMPREKCGPVIGRIDQGALIALNHMLSVVIGIAD
;
A
#
# COMPACT_ATOMS: atom_id res chain seq x y z
N MET A 1 -4.90 -20.01 -4.44
CA MET A 1 -4.99 -19.36 -3.12
C MET A 1 -4.01 -18.20 -3.10
N ALA A 2 -4.48 -17.04 -2.73
CA ALA A 2 -3.56 -15.94 -2.51
C ALA A 2 -2.60 -16.39 -1.40
N GLY A 3 -1.32 -16.30 -1.63
CA GLY A 3 -0.33 -16.52 -0.60
C GLY A 3 -0.57 -15.55 0.56
N THR A 4 0.13 -15.75 1.65
CA THR A 4 0.06 -14.85 2.77
C THR A 4 0.57 -13.47 2.38
N LEU A 5 -0.28 -12.46 2.49
CA LEU A 5 0.12 -11.08 2.27
C LEU A 5 0.94 -10.62 3.46
N ARG A 6 2.03 -9.92 3.19
CA ARG A 6 2.94 -9.43 4.21
C ARG A 6 3.01 -7.92 4.17
N ARG A 7 3.20 -7.31 5.31
CA ARG A 7 3.34 -5.86 5.41
C ARG A 7 4.48 -5.38 4.51
N GLY A 8 4.20 -4.39 3.68
CA GLY A 8 5.15 -3.89 2.68
C GLY A 8 5.00 -4.50 1.30
N ASP A 9 4.16 -5.53 1.15
CA ASP A 9 3.84 -6.07 -0.18
C ASP A 9 3.02 -5.07 -0.96
N ILE A 10 3.28 -4.99 -2.27
CA ILE A 10 2.47 -4.21 -3.21
C ILE A 10 1.62 -5.19 -3.99
N VAL A 11 0.32 -4.95 -3.97
CA VAL A 11 -0.66 -5.80 -4.66
C VAL A 11 -1.52 -4.94 -5.56
N THR A 12 -2.22 -5.57 -6.50
CA THR A 12 -3.23 -4.87 -7.28
C THR A 12 -4.59 -5.08 -6.63
N VAL A 13 -5.39 -4.04 -6.58
CA VAL A 13 -6.74 -4.10 -6.03
C VAL A 13 -7.69 -3.36 -6.96
N SER A 14 -8.97 -3.74 -6.95
CA SER A 14 -10.02 -3.04 -7.67
C SER A 14 -10.86 -2.30 -6.63
N ALA A 15 -10.44 -1.06 -6.33
CA ALA A 15 -11.15 -0.24 -5.35
C ALA A 15 -12.47 0.28 -5.95
N PRO A 16 -13.48 0.57 -5.11
CA PRO A 16 -14.72 1.17 -5.59
C PRO A 16 -14.43 2.49 -6.34
N GLY A 17 -15.10 2.68 -7.47
CA GLY A 17 -14.92 3.90 -8.26
C GLY A 17 -13.85 3.80 -9.34
N ASP A 18 -13.07 2.74 -9.39
CA ASP A 18 -12.01 2.57 -10.37
C ASP A 18 -12.49 1.90 -11.65
N TYR A 19 -13.79 1.68 -11.80
CA TYR A 19 -14.38 1.06 -12.98
C TYR A 19 -13.73 -0.28 -13.36
N GLY A 20 -13.33 -1.04 -12.35
CA GLY A 20 -12.70 -2.35 -12.54
C GLY A 20 -11.22 -2.29 -12.90
N LYS A 21 -10.62 -1.13 -12.99
CA LYS A 21 -9.18 -1.02 -13.27
C LYS A 21 -8.38 -1.35 -12.01
N PRO A 22 -7.49 -2.35 -12.07
CA PRO A 22 -6.65 -2.64 -10.91
C PRO A 22 -5.67 -1.49 -10.66
N ARG A 23 -5.49 -1.19 -9.38
CA ARG A 23 -4.56 -0.16 -8.91
C ARG A 23 -3.60 -0.78 -7.91
N PRO A 24 -2.36 -0.30 -7.83
CA PRO A 24 -1.48 -0.79 -6.79
C PRO A 24 -1.91 -0.26 -5.42
N ALA A 25 -1.68 -1.08 -4.42
CA ALA A 25 -1.88 -0.71 -3.03
C ALA A 25 -0.81 -1.42 -2.21
N ILE A 26 -0.42 -0.81 -1.10
CA ILE A 26 0.58 -1.40 -0.23
C ILE A 26 -0.07 -1.94 1.04
N VAL A 27 0.31 -3.15 1.43
CA VAL A 27 -0.18 -3.76 2.66
C VAL A 27 0.44 -3.04 3.86
N VAL A 28 -0.41 -2.47 4.70
CA VAL A 28 0.02 -1.79 5.93
C VAL A 28 -0.43 -2.53 7.18
N GLN A 29 -1.26 -3.56 7.04
CA GLN A 29 -1.71 -4.37 8.16
C GLN A 29 -0.55 -5.11 8.81
N SER A 30 -0.59 -5.21 10.13
CA SER A 30 0.39 -5.99 10.89
C SER A 30 0.42 -7.45 10.42
N ASP A 31 1.61 -8.02 10.33
CA ASP A 31 1.78 -9.44 9.98
C ASP A 31 1.21 -10.38 11.05
N TRP A 32 0.92 -9.86 12.24
CA TRP A 32 0.25 -10.65 13.30
C TRP A 32 -1.21 -10.97 12.97
N LEU A 33 -1.84 -10.18 12.08
CA LEU A 33 -3.26 -10.33 11.75
C LEU A 33 -3.40 -11.17 10.47
N THR A 34 -3.32 -12.49 10.60
CA THR A 34 -3.29 -13.40 9.46
C THR A 34 -4.64 -13.94 9.06
N ALA A 35 -5.64 -13.83 9.93
CA ALA A 35 -6.94 -14.49 9.74
C ALA A 35 -8.12 -13.52 9.60
N THR A 36 -7.86 -12.24 9.36
CA THR A 36 -8.93 -11.26 9.15
C THR A 36 -9.55 -11.44 7.76
N ASP A 37 -10.83 -11.12 7.62
CA ASP A 37 -11.52 -11.19 6.32
C ASP A 37 -10.99 -10.15 5.34
N SER A 38 -10.49 -9.03 5.84
CA SER A 38 -9.95 -7.94 5.05
C SER A 38 -8.51 -7.67 5.44
N VAL A 39 -7.79 -6.98 4.55
CA VAL A 39 -6.42 -6.55 4.79
C VAL A 39 -6.38 -5.03 4.67
N LEU A 40 -5.77 -4.37 5.66
CA LEU A 40 -5.59 -2.91 5.62
C LEU A 40 -4.48 -2.56 4.63
N MET A 41 -4.78 -1.63 3.74
CA MET A 41 -3.87 -1.20 2.69
C MET A 41 -3.96 0.30 2.54
N SER A 42 -2.84 0.91 2.11
CA SER A 42 -2.85 2.30 1.62
C SER A 42 -2.82 2.26 0.10
N LEU A 43 -3.72 3.02 -0.53
CA LEU A 43 -3.80 3.06 -1.99
C LEU A 43 -2.61 3.84 -2.55
N MET A 44 -2.20 3.48 -3.76
CA MET A 44 -1.11 4.16 -4.46
C MET A 44 -1.62 4.81 -5.73
N THR A 45 -0.91 5.82 -6.21
CA THR A 45 -1.27 6.55 -7.42
C THR A 45 -0.02 6.98 -8.17
N SER A 46 -0.12 7.01 -9.51
CA SER A 46 0.94 7.59 -10.34
C SER A 46 0.73 9.09 -10.58
N THR A 47 -0.36 9.66 -10.08
CA THR A 47 -0.56 11.11 -10.10
C THR A 47 0.17 11.71 -8.91
N LEU A 48 1.28 12.39 -9.19
CA LEU A 48 2.17 12.90 -8.14
C LEU A 48 1.74 14.29 -7.71
N VAL A 49 1.71 14.50 -6.40
CA VAL A 49 1.42 15.81 -5.80
C VAL A 49 2.45 16.11 -4.72
N ASP A 50 2.65 17.39 -4.43
CA ASP A 50 3.56 17.81 -3.37
C ASP A 50 2.81 17.82 -2.03
N ALA A 51 2.91 16.72 -1.30
CA ALA A 51 2.25 16.56 -0.01
C ALA A 51 3.10 15.68 0.90
N PRO A 52 4.26 16.18 1.37
CA PRO A 52 5.26 15.34 2.05
C PRO A 52 4.79 14.74 3.38
N LEU A 53 3.72 15.26 3.99
CA LEU A 53 3.21 14.69 5.24
C LEU A 53 2.44 13.40 5.03
N TYR A 54 1.82 13.20 3.85
CA TYR A 54 0.96 12.02 3.65
C TYR A 54 1.09 11.37 2.28
N ARG A 55 2.13 11.73 1.54
CA ARG A 55 2.48 11.06 0.27
C ARG A 55 3.93 10.61 0.32
N LEU A 56 4.18 9.37 0.00
CA LEU A 56 5.54 8.80 -0.03
C LEU A 56 5.85 8.34 -1.45
N LEU A 57 6.85 8.96 -2.07
CA LEU A 57 7.25 8.61 -3.43
C LEU A 57 8.03 7.30 -3.44
N ILE A 58 7.63 6.42 -4.35
CA ILE A 58 8.32 5.15 -4.60
C ILE A 58 8.72 5.13 -6.06
N GLU A 59 10.01 5.06 -6.31
CA GLU A 59 10.52 4.91 -7.67
C GLU A 59 10.45 3.46 -8.10
N PRO A 60 10.17 3.18 -9.40
CA PRO A 60 10.14 1.80 -9.88
C PRO A 60 11.46 1.08 -9.64
N SER A 61 11.36 -0.18 -9.25
CA SER A 61 12.52 -1.06 -9.08
C SER A 61 12.13 -2.49 -9.46
N GLU A 62 13.12 -3.34 -9.61
CA GLU A 62 12.87 -4.75 -9.89
C GLU A 62 12.10 -5.42 -8.75
N THR A 63 12.35 -4.97 -7.51
CA THR A 63 11.74 -5.60 -6.34
C THR A 63 10.32 -5.11 -6.06
N ASN A 64 9.95 -3.90 -6.47
CA ASN A 64 8.61 -3.39 -6.17
C ASN A 64 7.60 -3.59 -7.31
N GLY A 65 8.07 -3.92 -8.51
CA GLY A 65 7.19 -4.23 -9.63
C GLY A 65 6.41 -3.06 -10.19
N LEU A 66 6.68 -1.83 -9.77
CA LEU A 66 5.99 -0.65 -10.29
C LEU A 66 6.52 -0.31 -11.68
N LYS A 67 5.63 0.20 -12.53
CA LYS A 67 5.98 0.59 -13.91
C LYS A 67 6.27 2.07 -14.06
N ALA A 68 5.86 2.87 -13.09
CA ALA A 68 6.03 4.32 -13.11
C ALA A 68 6.25 4.81 -11.68
N PRO A 69 6.91 5.98 -11.51
CA PRO A 69 6.98 6.61 -10.20
C PRO A 69 5.58 6.74 -9.62
N SER A 70 5.40 6.36 -8.38
CA SER A 70 4.10 6.32 -7.73
C SER A 70 4.22 6.83 -6.31
N GLN A 71 3.13 7.34 -5.77
CA GLN A 71 3.08 7.76 -4.38
C GLN A 71 2.15 6.85 -3.60
N ILE A 72 2.58 6.47 -2.39
CA ILE A 72 1.68 5.87 -1.43
C ILE A 72 0.85 7.00 -0.84
N MET A 73 -0.47 6.88 -0.94
CA MET A 73 -1.40 7.81 -0.30
C MET A 73 -1.61 7.33 1.12
N ILE A 74 -0.75 7.79 2.05
CA ILE A 74 -0.68 7.27 3.41
C ILE A 74 -2.03 7.42 4.14
N ASP A 75 -2.75 8.50 3.87
CA ASP A 75 -4.03 8.80 4.51
C ASP A 75 -5.22 8.05 3.91
N LYS A 76 -5.03 7.38 2.78
CA LYS A 76 -6.10 6.62 2.14
C LYS A 76 -5.97 5.15 2.46
N ILE A 77 -6.29 4.82 3.71
CA ILE A 77 -6.25 3.46 4.22
C ILE A 77 -7.61 2.83 3.99
N VAL A 78 -7.62 1.66 3.39
CA VAL A 78 -8.84 0.91 3.12
C VAL A 78 -8.72 -0.51 3.67
N ALA A 79 -9.84 -1.09 4.08
CA ALA A 79 -9.93 -2.50 4.45
C ALA A 79 -10.41 -3.25 3.21
N MET A 80 -9.48 -3.91 2.53
CA MET A 80 -9.79 -4.61 1.28
C MET A 80 -10.11 -6.07 1.55
N PRO A 81 -11.29 -6.56 1.13
CA PRO A 81 -11.59 -7.99 1.26
C PRO A 81 -10.51 -8.82 0.58
N ARG A 82 -10.10 -9.92 1.23
CA ARG A 82 -9.00 -10.74 0.70
C ARG A 82 -9.27 -11.26 -0.71
N GLU A 83 -10.52 -11.61 -1.01
CA GLU A 83 -10.88 -12.13 -2.34
C GLU A 83 -10.79 -11.06 -3.42
N LYS A 84 -10.68 -9.79 -3.06
CA LYS A 84 -10.52 -8.69 -4.03
C LYS A 84 -9.07 -8.26 -4.19
N CYS A 85 -8.17 -8.88 -3.46
CA CYS A 85 -6.73 -8.62 -3.61
C CYS A 85 -6.21 -9.44 -4.77
N GLY A 86 -5.56 -8.76 -5.71
CA GLY A 86 -4.91 -9.42 -6.83
C GLY A 86 -3.53 -9.93 -6.43
N PRO A 87 -2.70 -10.26 -7.42
CA PRO A 87 -1.38 -10.80 -7.14
C PRO A 87 -0.46 -9.77 -6.48
N VAL A 88 0.50 -10.27 -5.70
CA VAL A 88 1.61 -9.46 -5.21
C VAL A 88 2.52 -9.17 -6.41
N ILE A 89 2.73 -7.89 -6.71
CA ILE A 89 3.60 -7.49 -7.81
C ILE A 89 5.02 -7.17 -7.34
N GLY A 90 5.21 -7.00 -6.04
CA GLY A 90 6.52 -6.71 -5.46
C GLY A 90 6.39 -6.24 -4.03
N ARG A 91 7.48 -5.66 -3.51
CA ARG A 91 7.49 -5.07 -2.17
C ARG A 91 8.38 -3.85 -2.14
N ILE A 92 8.10 -2.95 -1.20
CA ILE A 92 8.98 -1.81 -0.96
C ILE A 92 10.22 -2.26 -0.20
N ASP A 93 11.30 -1.48 -0.34
CA ASP A 93 12.53 -1.76 0.36
C ASP A 93 12.43 -1.35 1.84
N GLN A 94 13.46 -1.70 2.61
CA GLN A 94 13.47 -1.45 4.06
C GLN A 94 13.43 0.04 4.38
N GLY A 95 14.14 0.87 3.61
CA GLY A 95 14.15 2.31 3.83
C GLY A 95 12.76 2.92 3.63
N ALA A 96 12.07 2.49 2.58
CA ALA A 96 10.71 2.96 2.31
C ALA A 96 9.74 2.46 3.38
N LEU A 97 9.92 1.24 3.88
CA LEU A 97 9.08 0.70 4.94
C LEU A 97 9.23 1.50 6.24
N ILE A 98 10.46 1.89 6.58
CA ILE A 98 10.71 2.73 7.75
C ILE A 98 10.02 4.09 7.59
N ALA A 99 10.14 4.71 6.41
CA ALA A 99 9.46 5.97 6.12
C ALA A 99 7.94 5.82 6.22
N LEU A 100 7.39 4.74 5.67
CA LEU A 100 5.96 4.45 5.75
C LEU A 100 5.51 4.33 7.21
N ASN A 101 6.27 3.62 8.03
CA ASN A 101 5.94 3.45 9.46
C ASN A 101 5.84 4.80 10.16
N HIS A 102 6.83 5.66 9.92
CA HIS A 102 6.84 6.98 10.53
C HIS A 102 5.65 7.82 10.07
N MET A 103 5.38 7.85 8.78
CA MET A 103 4.30 8.64 8.22
C MET A 103 2.93 8.13 8.69
N LEU A 104 2.76 6.81 8.77
CA LEU A 104 1.51 6.24 9.30
C LEU A 104 1.28 6.69 10.75
N SER A 105 2.31 6.67 11.58
CA SER A 105 2.16 7.07 13.00
C SER A 105 1.75 8.54 13.12
N VAL A 106 2.22 9.38 12.21
CA VAL A 106 1.83 10.80 12.17
C VAL A 106 0.40 10.94 11.67
N VAL A 107 0.06 10.30 10.55
CA VAL A 107 -1.25 10.44 9.92
C VAL A 107 -2.37 9.95 10.82
N ILE A 108 -2.18 8.85 11.53
CA ILE A 108 -3.22 8.32 12.43
C ILE A 108 -3.11 8.86 13.86
N GLY A 109 -2.21 9.78 14.11
CA GLY A 109 -2.15 10.51 15.38
C GLY A 109 -1.40 9.83 16.50
N ILE A 110 -0.72 8.72 16.25
CA ILE A 110 0.01 7.99 17.31
C ILE A 110 1.26 8.76 17.73
N ALA A 111 1.88 9.48 16.80
CA ALA A 111 3.12 10.22 17.06
C ALA A 111 2.88 11.68 17.47
N ASP A 112 1.67 12.08 17.75
CA ASP A 112 1.34 13.46 18.13
C ASP A 112 1.90 13.85 19.51
#